data_7d35da461ca8750c9b630a110328d456
#
_entry.id   7d35da461ca8750c9b630a110328d456
#
_cell.length_a   1.000
_cell.length_b   1.000
_cell.length_c   1.000
_cell.angle_alpha   90.00
_cell.angle_beta   90.00
_cell.angle_gamma   90.00
#
_symmetry.space_group_name_H-M   'P 1'
#
loop_
_entity.id
_entity.type
_entity.pdbx_description
1 polymer ?
#
loop_
_entity_poly.entity_id
_entity_poly.type
_entity_poly.pdbx_seq_one_letter_code
_entity_poly.pdbx_strand_id
1 'polypeptide(L)'
;MPLSLSKDKIRVLLLENVNDSAVRLFEANGYSEVERLKKALGPDELKRRLAGVHMLGIRSRTQLTADVLEAADRLIAVGCFSVGTNQVELDAARRVGIPVFNAPFSNTRSVAELTIAEIVMLFRKIFPRSVSAHDGGWDKSADGSREVRGKTLGIVGYGNIGSQLSNLAEAMGMCVIFFDQTDKLRHGNTEPVETLDELLASSDVVSLHVPETPATANMIGERELRQMKAGACLINNSRGTVVDLDALAGALASGHLAGAAVDVFPVEPASNTDRFVSPLQGLSNVILTPHVGGSTEEAQDRIGGEVARKLIDYSDVGSTFGAVNFPQVQLPARPTGTRFIHVHRNVPGVLRQVNDAVARHGINILAQYLQTDPEVGYVVLETDVVGGEGEALLADLRDVEGTIRVRVLYDHDRPVTK
;
A
#
# COMPACT_ATOMS: atom_id res chain seq x y z
N MET A 1 32.84 -18.54 -10.45
CA MET A 1 32.02 -17.30 -10.75
C MET A 1 31.38 -16.83 -9.46
N PRO A 2 31.13 -15.54 -9.25
CA PRO A 2 30.44 -15.10 -8.04
C PRO A 2 29.03 -15.69 -8.01
N LEU A 3 28.62 -16.27 -6.88
CA LEU A 3 27.31 -16.90 -6.67
C LEU A 3 26.14 -15.90 -6.71
N SER A 4 26.41 -14.63 -6.41
CA SER A 4 25.42 -13.57 -6.45
C SER A 4 25.76 -12.51 -7.51
N LEU A 5 24.75 -11.91 -8.10
CA LEU A 5 24.89 -10.81 -9.05
C LEU A 5 25.33 -9.53 -8.32
N SER A 6 26.34 -8.82 -8.88
CA SER A 6 26.76 -7.53 -8.32
C SER A 6 25.68 -6.46 -8.50
N LYS A 7 25.57 -5.49 -7.57
CA LYS A 7 24.52 -4.46 -7.55
C LYS A 7 24.48 -3.61 -8.82
N ASP A 8 25.65 -3.34 -9.41
CA ASP A 8 25.80 -2.64 -10.67
C ASP A 8 25.21 -3.37 -11.90
N LYS A 9 24.89 -4.66 -11.76
CA LYS A 9 24.22 -5.48 -12.79
C LYS A 9 22.74 -5.76 -12.50
N ILE A 10 22.25 -5.33 -11.34
CA ILE A 10 20.87 -5.49 -10.98
C ILE A 10 20.06 -4.37 -11.65
N ARG A 11 19.19 -4.76 -12.58
CA ARG A 11 18.35 -3.82 -13.33
C ARG A 11 17.06 -3.53 -12.56
N VAL A 12 16.82 -2.24 -12.29
CA VAL A 12 15.62 -1.72 -11.66
C VAL A 12 14.81 -0.93 -12.68
N LEU A 13 13.54 -1.26 -12.83
CA LEU A 13 12.61 -0.53 -13.70
C LEU A 13 11.54 0.15 -12.83
N LEU A 14 11.48 1.48 -12.86
CA LEU A 14 10.49 2.29 -12.15
C LEU A 14 9.52 2.92 -13.14
N LEU A 15 8.22 2.66 -12.99
CA LEU A 15 7.17 3.16 -13.88
C LEU A 15 6.36 4.29 -13.23
N GLU A 16 5.54 4.97 -14.05
CA GLU A 16 4.54 5.94 -13.58
C GLU A 16 5.13 7.13 -12.82
N ASN A 17 6.32 7.58 -13.23
CA ASN A 17 6.99 8.73 -12.63
C ASN A 17 7.18 8.59 -11.10
N VAL A 18 7.62 7.41 -10.63
CA VAL A 18 8.04 7.21 -9.23
C VAL A 18 8.98 8.35 -8.81
N ASN A 19 8.83 8.83 -7.57
CA ASN A 19 9.57 9.98 -7.06
C ASN A 19 11.09 9.78 -7.14
N ASP A 20 11.83 10.85 -7.36
CA ASP A 20 13.30 10.87 -7.47
C ASP A 20 14.01 10.37 -6.20
N SER A 21 13.35 10.44 -5.04
CA SER A 21 13.88 9.88 -3.79
C SER A 21 14.19 8.38 -3.89
N ALA A 22 13.38 7.64 -4.64
CA ALA A 22 13.64 6.23 -4.89
C ALA A 22 14.91 6.02 -5.71
N VAL A 23 15.08 6.78 -6.81
CA VAL A 23 16.27 6.69 -7.67
C VAL A 23 17.52 7.02 -6.88
N ARG A 24 17.51 8.18 -6.18
CA ARG A 24 18.63 8.58 -5.31
C ARG A 24 18.99 7.52 -4.28
N LEU A 25 17.98 6.84 -3.71
CA LEU A 25 18.24 5.82 -2.69
C LEU A 25 18.85 4.55 -3.30
N PHE A 26 18.40 4.11 -4.48
CA PHE A 26 19.01 3.00 -5.21
C PHE A 26 20.46 3.32 -5.56
N GLU A 27 20.72 4.48 -6.16
CA GLU A 27 22.08 4.92 -6.54
C GLU A 27 23.02 5.00 -5.32
N ALA A 28 22.56 5.60 -4.20
CA ALA A 28 23.31 5.68 -2.95
C ALA A 28 23.65 4.32 -2.34
N ASN A 29 22.91 3.27 -2.70
CA ASN A 29 23.17 1.90 -2.26
C ASN A 29 23.91 1.04 -3.32
N GLY A 30 24.41 1.67 -4.40
CA GLY A 30 25.28 1.02 -5.41
C GLY A 30 24.53 0.36 -6.57
N TYR A 31 23.24 0.65 -6.77
CA TYR A 31 22.48 0.23 -7.94
C TYR A 31 22.60 1.28 -9.03
N SER A 32 23.32 0.99 -10.11
CA SER A 32 23.57 1.93 -11.21
C SER A 32 22.61 1.74 -12.40
N GLU A 33 22.01 0.58 -12.54
CA GLU A 33 21.08 0.24 -13.63
C GLU A 33 19.63 0.53 -13.24
N VAL A 34 19.32 1.82 -12.97
CA VAL A 34 17.98 2.27 -12.58
C VAL A 34 17.34 3.03 -13.74
N GLU A 35 16.35 2.43 -14.37
CA GLU A 35 15.57 3.05 -15.43
C GLU A 35 14.24 3.57 -14.88
N ARG A 36 13.88 4.81 -15.20
CA ARG A 36 12.61 5.43 -14.80
C ARG A 36 11.79 5.88 -15.99
N LEU A 37 10.54 5.46 -16.09
CA LEU A 37 9.57 5.85 -17.09
C LEU A 37 8.43 6.67 -16.48
N LYS A 38 7.96 7.69 -17.19
CA LYS A 38 6.88 8.57 -16.71
C LYS A 38 5.49 7.97 -16.86
N LYS A 39 5.33 6.97 -17.72
CA LYS A 39 4.03 6.35 -18.06
C LYS A 39 3.85 4.98 -17.43
N ALA A 40 2.60 4.56 -17.29
CA ALA A 40 2.23 3.16 -17.13
C ALA A 40 2.45 2.41 -18.45
N LEU A 41 2.66 1.10 -18.39
CA LEU A 41 2.83 0.26 -19.56
C LEU A 41 1.65 -0.72 -19.68
N GLY A 42 1.18 -0.92 -20.90
CA GLY A 42 0.22 -1.99 -21.18
C GLY A 42 0.88 -3.38 -21.06
N PRO A 43 0.07 -4.46 -20.96
CA PRO A 43 0.58 -5.81 -20.67
C PRO A 43 1.67 -6.29 -21.61
N ASP A 44 1.50 -6.13 -22.91
CA ASP A 44 2.44 -6.62 -23.91
C ASP A 44 3.76 -5.83 -23.92
N GLU A 45 3.69 -4.50 -23.74
CA GLU A 45 4.89 -3.67 -23.61
C GLU A 45 5.62 -3.98 -22.31
N LEU A 46 4.87 -4.17 -21.23
CA LEU A 46 5.41 -4.52 -19.92
C LEU A 46 6.16 -5.85 -19.95
N LYS A 47 5.59 -6.91 -20.53
CA LYS A 47 6.26 -8.21 -20.71
C LYS A 47 7.60 -8.07 -21.45
N ARG A 48 7.62 -7.31 -22.55
CA ARG A 48 8.87 -7.07 -23.31
C ARG A 48 9.92 -6.32 -22.48
N ARG A 49 9.48 -5.34 -21.67
CA ARG A 49 10.39 -4.51 -20.85
C ARG A 49 10.91 -5.24 -19.62
N LEU A 50 10.17 -6.22 -19.10
CA LEU A 50 10.57 -7.02 -17.96
C LEU A 50 11.67 -8.02 -18.27
N ALA A 51 11.97 -8.29 -19.55
CA ALA A 51 13.07 -9.19 -19.93
C ALA A 51 14.40 -8.75 -19.27
N GLY A 52 14.91 -9.56 -18.36
CA GLY A 52 16.15 -9.30 -17.62
C GLY A 52 16.05 -8.22 -16.54
N VAL A 53 14.86 -7.72 -16.18
CA VAL A 53 14.64 -6.81 -15.04
C VAL A 53 14.60 -7.61 -13.74
N HIS A 54 15.27 -7.11 -12.70
CA HIS A 54 15.36 -7.76 -11.40
C HIS A 54 14.40 -7.17 -10.36
N MET A 55 14.18 -5.86 -10.38
CA MET A 55 13.23 -5.19 -9.50
C MET A 55 12.32 -4.27 -10.31
N LEU A 56 11.03 -4.33 -10.03
CA LEU A 56 10.02 -3.49 -10.68
C LEU A 56 9.35 -2.58 -9.65
N GLY A 57 9.31 -1.29 -9.94
CA GLY A 57 8.51 -0.32 -9.20
C GLY A 57 7.33 0.18 -10.04
N ILE A 58 6.13 0.09 -9.49
CA ILE A 58 4.89 0.59 -10.10
C ILE A 58 4.15 1.51 -9.14
N ARG A 59 3.16 2.25 -9.64
CA ARG A 59 2.20 2.96 -8.79
C ARG A 59 0.81 2.31 -8.89
N SER A 60 -0.22 3.05 -9.24
CA SER A 60 -1.60 2.56 -9.19
C SER A 60 -2.18 2.11 -10.54
N ARG A 61 -1.52 2.37 -11.65
CA ARG A 61 -2.08 2.17 -13.01
C ARG A 61 -1.60 0.90 -13.69
N THR A 62 -0.32 0.53 -13.52
CA THR A 62 0.27 -0.66 -14.16
C THR A 62 -0.28 -1.92 -13.50
N GLN A 63 -0.90 -2.79 -14.30
CA GLN A 63 -1.48 -4.04 -13.81
C GLN A 63 -0.45 -5.18 -13.92
N LEU A 64 -0.21 -5.89 -12.83
CA LEU A 64 0.64 -7.08 -12.77
C LEU A 64 -0.23 -8.31 -12.60
N THR A 65 -0.65 -8.85 -13.72
CA THR A 65 -1.44 -10.08 -13.83
C THR A 65 -0.54 -11.32 -13.80
N ALA A 66 -1.11 -12.50 -13.59
CA ALA A 66 -0.38 -13.76 -13.53
C ALA A 66 0.51 -13.97 -14.77
N ASP A 67 -0.02 -13.71 -15.97
CA ASP A 67 0.70 -13.89 -17.23
C ASP A 67 1.86 -12.90 -17.42
N VAL A 68 1.81 -11.72 -16.82
CA VAL A 68 2.92 -10.76 -16.78
C VAL A 68 4.01 -11.24 -15.81
N LEU A 69 3.60 -11.70 -14.63
CA LEU A 69 4.52 -12.20 -13.59
C LEU A 69 5.26 -13.48 -14.03
N GLU A 70 4.56 -14.40 -14.71
CA GLU A 70 5.15 -15.63 -15.26
C GLU A 70 6.16 -15.35 -16.38
N ALA A 71 5.94 -14.29 -17.17
CA ALA A 71 6.86 -13.87 -18.23
C ALA A 71 8.13 -13.17 -17.71
N ALA A 72 8.15 -12.75 -16.44
CA ALA A 72 9.24 -11.99 -15.85
C ALA A 72 10.33 -12.91 -15.27
N ASP A 73 11.17 -13.45 -16.14
CA ASP A 73 12.16 -14.51 -15.88
C ASP A 73 13.16 -14.20 -14.76
N ARG A 74 13.56 -12.94 -14.60
CA ARG A 74 14.57 -12.49 -13.63
C ARG A 74 14.02 -11.63 -12.50
N LEU A 75 12.73 -11.35 -12.50
CA LEU A 75 12.12 -10.49 -11.49
C LEU A 75 12.19 -11.14 -10.10
N ILE A 76 12.80 -10.45 -9.15
CA ILE A 76 12.99 -10.94 -7.77
C ILE A 76 12.05 -10.26 -6.78
N ALA A 77 11.62 -9.03 -7.05
CA ALA A 77 10.72 -8.27 -6.17
C ALA A 77 9.95 -7.20 -6.94
N VAL A 78 8.77 -6.84 -6.41
CA VAL A 78 7.92 -5.76 -6.89
C VAL A 78 7.70 -4.75 -5.76
N GLY A 79 7.82 -3.46 -6.09
CA GLY A 79 7.46 -2.34 -5.22
C GLY A 79 6.24 -1.60 -5.75
N CYS A 80 5.15 -1.57 -4.96
CA CYS A 80 4.03 -0.69 -5.19
C CYS A 80 4.31 0.66 -4.50
N PHE A 81 4.64 1.69 -5.26
CA PHE A 81 4.86 3.04 -4.75
C PHE A 81 3.51 3.74 -4.46
N SER A 82 2.72 3.06 -3.64
CA SER A 82 1.36 3.40 -3.21
C SER A 82 1.03 2.70 -1.90
N VAL A 83 -0.09 3.04 -1.27
CA VAL A 83 -0.64 2.29 -0.13
C VAL A 83 -1.33 1.02 -0.61
N GLY A 84 -2.20 1.13 -1.62
CA GLY A 84 -2.92 0.00 -2.20
C GLY A 84 -2.03 -0.88 -3.07
N THR A 85 -2.41 -2.14 -3.21
CA THR A 85 -1.74 -3.16 -4.02
C THR A 85 -2.70 -3.88 -4.97
N ASN A 86 -3.89 -3.33 -5.18
CA ASN A 86 -4.96 -3.93 -6.01
C ASN A 86 -4.54 -4.15 -7.47
N GLN A 87 -3.53 -3.41 -7.94
CA GLN A 87 -2.95 -3.54 -9.28
C GLN A 87 -2.03 -4.75 -9.45
N VAL A 88 -1.82 -5.56 -8.39
CA VAL A 88 -0.98 -6.76 -8.44
C VAL A 88 -1.80 -7.99 -8.05
N GLU A 89 -1.79 -9.02 -8.86
CA GLU A 89 -2.30 -10.34 -8.50
C GLU A 89 -1.35 -11.00 -7.47
N LEU A 90 -1.57 -10.70 -6.18
CA LEU A 90 -0.68 -11.07 -5.07
C LEU A 90 -0.46 -12.58 -4.96
N ASP A 91 -1.50 -13.39 -5.18
CA ASP A 91 -1.39 -14.85 -5.15
C ASP A 91 -0.58 -15.39 -6.32
N ALA A 92 -0.67 -14.76 -7.50
CA ALA A 92 0.18 -15.12 -8.63
C ALA A 92 1.65 -14.79 -8.33
N ALA A 93 1.94 -13.59 -7.78
CA ALA A 93 3.29 -13.21 -7.37
C ALA A 93 3.86 -14.16 -6.31
N ARG A 94 3.03 -14.58 -5.33
CA ARG A 94 3.41 -15.57 -4.31
C ARG A 94 3.78 -16.90 -4.93
N ARG A 95 2.97 -17.44 -5.85
CA ARG A 95 3.22 -18.73 -6.52
C ARG A 95 4.55 -18.77 -7.30
N VAL A 96 4.98 -17.64 -7.85
CA VAL A 96 6.27 -17.56 -8.58
C VAL A 96 7.43 -17.06 -7.70
N GLY A 97 7.21 -16.93 -6.39
CA GLY A 97 8.24 -16.58 -5.41
C GLY A 97 8.69 -15.12 -5.48
N ILE A 98 7.78 -14.18 -5.81
CA ILE A 98 8.06 -12.74 -5.92
C ILE A 98 7.36 -12.00 -4.76
N PRO A 99 8.10 -11.48 -3.75
CA PRO A 99 7.53 -10.61 -2.73
C PRO A 99 7.15 -9.25 -3.32
N VAL A 100 6.02 -8.73 -2.83
CA VAL A 100 5.46 -7.43 -3.18
C VAL A 100 5.49 -6.51 -1.96
N PHE A 101 6.07 -5.34 -2.10
CA PHE A 101 6.19 -4.32 -1.05
C PHE A 101 5.35 -3.09 -1.39
N ASN A 102 4.85 -2.41 -0.37
CA ASN A 102 4.11 -1.16 -0.50
C ASN A 102 4.52 -0.14 0.57
N ALA A 103 3.87 1.04 0.57
CA ALA A 103 4.10 2.11 1.56
C ALA A 103 2.80 2.39 2.34
N PRO A 104 2.44 1.57 3.34
CA PRO A 104 1.15 1.68 4.03
C PRO A 104 1.03 2.90 4.95
N PHE A 105 2.13 3.60 5.26
CA PHE A 105 2.15 4.67 6.27
C PHE A 105 2.52 6.04 5.71
N SER A 106 3.14 6.10 4.54
CA SER A 106 3.85 7.28 4.05
C SER A 106 2.94 8.46 3.66
N ASN A 107 1.66 8.22 3.34
CA ASN A 107 0.67 9.25 3.01
C ASN A 107 -0.33 9.56 4.13
N THR A 108 -0.20 8.92 5.28
CA THR A 108 -1.15 9.01 6.40
C THR A 108 -1.49 10.46 6.76
N ARG A 109 -0.47 11.30 6.90
CA ARG A 109 -0.64 12.71 7.26
C ARG A 109 -1.37 13.50 6.17
N SER A 110 -1.05 13.26 4.91
CA SER A 110 -1.66 13.97 3.79
C SER A 110 -3.16 13.73 3.69
N VAL A 111 -3.60 12.46 3.85
CA VAL A 111 -5.03 12.11 3.85
C VAL A 111 -5.75 12.70 5.05
N ALA A 112 -5.15 12.66 6.24
CA ALA A 112 -5.76 13.25 7.43
C ALA A 112 -5.94 14.76 7.31
N GLU A 113 -4.98 15.47 6.72
CA GLU A 113 -5.06 16.92 6.46
C GLU A 113 -6.13 17.26 5.42
N LEU A 114 -6.20 16.50 4.31
CA LEU A 114 -7.27 16.68 3.32
C LEU A 114 -8.64 16.50 3.98
N THR A 115 -8.82 15.44 4.75
CA THR A 115 -10.10 15.14 5.44
C THR A 115 -10.50 16.27 6.38
N ILE A 116 -9.59 16.83 7.18
CA ILE A 116 -9.87 17.98 8.06
C ILE A 116 -10.29 19.22 7.24
N ALA A 117 -9.59 19.48 6.14
CA ALA A 117 -9.94 20.59 5.26
C ALA A 117 -11.35 20.42 4.68
N GLU A 118 -11.70 19.23 4.20
CA GLU A 118 -13.00 18.88 3.67
C GLU A 118 -14.13 19.03 4.71
N ILE A 119 -13.90 18.60 5.96
CA ILE A 119 -14.85 18.81 7.07
C ILE A 119 -15.19 20.29 7.20
N VAL A 120 -14.17 21.15 7.27
CA VAL A 120 -14.38 22.61 7.39
C VAL A 120 -15.08 23.17 6.16
N MET A 121 -14.65 22.77 4.96
CA MET A 121 -15.24 23.23 3.70
C MET A 121 -16.71 22.85 3.57
N LEU A 122 -17.10 21.64 3.94
CA LEU A 122 -18.49 21.16 3.96
C LEU A 122 -19.34 21.94 4.98
N PHE A 123 -18.87 22.06 6.23
CA PHE A 123 -19.60 22.74 7.29
C PHE A 123 -19.79 24.23 7.01
N ARG A 124 -18.87 24.85 6.30
CA ARG A 124 -18.94 26.29 5.94
C ARG A 124 -19.48 26.51 4.53
N LYS A 125 -19.82 25.46 3.78
CA LYS A 125 -20.28 25.54 2.37
C LYS A 125 -19.28 26.34 1.51
N ILE A 126 -17.98 26.15 1.71
CA ILE A 126 -16.94 26.97 1.04
C ILE A 126 -16.97 26.72 -0.47
N PHE A 127 -17.03 25.44 -0.90
CA PHE A 127 -16.96 25.07 -2.31
C PHE A 127 -18.05 25.75 -3.15
N PRO A 128 -19.38 25.59 -2.89
CA PRO A 128 -20.42 26.23 -3.68
C PRO A 128 -20.36 27.76 -3.60
N ARG A 129 -19.98 28.34 -2.46
CA ARG A 129 -19.80 29.78 -2.32
C ARG A 129 -18.66 30.34 -3.14
N SER A 130 -17.54 29.59 -3.18
CA SER A 130 -16.38 29.96 -4.01
C SER A 130 -16.75 29.93 -5.49
N VAL A 131 -17.42 28.87 -5.97
CA VAL A 131 -17.92 28.78 -7.34
C VAL A 131 -18.85 29.95 -7.65
N SER A 132 -19.86 30.20 -6.80
CA SER A 132 -20.78 31.33 -6.98
C SER A 132 -20.07 32.69 -7.04
N ALA A 133 -19.05 32.91 -6.19
CA ALA A 133 -18.31 34.15 -6.17
C ALA A 133 -17.47 34.36 -7.45
N HIS A 134 -16.90 33.29 -8.01
CA HIS A 134 -16.21 33.33 -9.31
C HIS A 134 -17.18 33.66 -10.47
N ASP A 135 -18.44 33.26 -10.35
CA ASP A 135 -19.51 33.58 -11.32
C ASP A 135 -20.21 34.95 -11.06
N GLY A 136 -19.67 35.74 -10.13
CA GLY A 136 -20.17 37.07 -9.80
C GLY A 136 -21.31 37.09 -8.75
N GLY A 137 -21.66 35.96 -8.15
CA GLY A 137 -22.59 35.86 -7.06
C GLY A 137 -22.03 36.34 -5.72
N TRP A 138 -22.93 36.68 -4.75
CA TRP A 138 -22.52 37.21 -3.45
C TRP A 138 -23.43 36.66 -2.33
N ASP A 139 -23.09 35.47 -1.78
CA ASP A 139 -23.84 34.83 -0.69
C ASP A 139 -23.16 35.03 0.66
N LYS A 140 -23.71 35.88 1.51
CA LYS A 140 -23.28 36.15 2.90
C LYS A 140 -24.13 35.43 3.95
N SER A 141 -25.11 34.61 3.53
CA SER A 141 -26.00 33.93 4.46
C SER A 141 -25.25 33.04 5.44
N ALA A 142 -25.69 32.98 6.69
CA ALA A 142 -25.24 32.02 7.67
C ALA A 142 -26.01 30.68 7.59
N ASP A 143 -27.02 30.58 6.72
CA ASP A 143 -27.91 29.42 6.65
C ASP A 143 -27.20 28.13 6.34
N GLY A 144 -27.31 27.13 7.25
CA GLY A 144 -26.68 25.83 7.17
C GLY A 144 -25.15 25.86 7.29
N SER A 145 -24.52 27.03 7.56
CA SER A 145 -23.09 27.10 7.91
C SER A 145 -22.89 26.82 9.39
N ARG A 146 -21.92 25.97 9.71
CA ARG A 146 -21.66 25.50 11.07
C ARG A 146 -20.19 25.63 11.42
N GLU A 147 -19.87 25.79 12.70
CA GLU A 147 -18.54 25.60 13.23
C GLU A 147 -18.29 24.12 13.49
N VAL A 148 -17.02 23.69 13.41
CA VAL A 148 -16.64 22.30 13.73
C VAL A 148 -16.53 22.06 15.24
N ARG A 149 -16.24 23.10 16.04
CA ARG A 149 -16.14 23.01 17.49
C ARG A 149 -17.40 22.40 18.10
N GLY A 150 -17.24 21.41 18.98
CA GLY A 150 -18.32 20.71 19.66
C GLY A 150 -19.16 19.80 18.75
N LYS A 151 -18.78 19.60 17.49
CA LYS A 151 -19.40 18.63 16.59
C LYS A 151 -18.73 17.28 16.73
N THR A 152 -19.49 16.22 16.46
CA THR A 152 -19.02 14.85 16.54
C THR A 152 -18.51 14.38 15.19
N LEU A 153 -17.24 13.97 15.15
CA LEU A 153 -16.63 13.22 14.04
C LEU A 153 -16.69 11.73 14.35
N GLY A 154 -17.37 10.96 13.51
CA GLY A 154 -17.33 9.50 13.53
C GLY A 154 -16.29 8.98 12.53
N ILE A 155 -15.35 8.18 13.02
CA ILE A 155 -14.30 7.58 12.21
C ILE A 155 -14.57 6.09 12.05
N VAL A 156 -14.80 5.64 10.80
CA VAL A 156 -14.92 4.21 10.46
C VAL A 156 -13.57 3.69 9.99
N GLY A 157 -12.96 2.83 10.80
CA GLY A 157 -11.58 2.37 10.61
C GLY A 157 -10.56 3.23 11.36
N TYR A 158 -10.19 2.81 12.59
CA TYR A 158 -9.25 3.52 13.44
C TYR A 158 -7.82 2.98 13.28
N GLY A 159 -7.36 2.98 12.01
CA GLY A 159 -6.00 2.65 11.62
C GLY A 159 -5.07 3.87 11.66
N ASN A 160 -4.01 3.84 10.83
CA ASN A 160 -2.99 4.91 10.79
C ASN A 160 -3.57 6.29 10.43
N ILE A 161 -4.50 6.34 9.45
CA ILE A 161 -5.11 7.60 9.03
C ILE A 161 -6.14 8.04 10.07
N GLY A 162 -7.06 7.15 10.48
CA GLY A 162 -8.10 7.47 11.45
C GLY A 162 -7.55 7.99 12.77
N SER A 163 -6.48 7.39 13.29
CA SER A 163 -5.84 7.86 14.53
C SER A 163 -5.13 9.22 14.38
N GLN A 164 -4.53 9.51 13.23
CA GLN A 164 -4.00 10.86 12.98
C GLN A 164 -5.10 11.90 12.80
N LEU A 165 -6.17 11.53 12.11
CA LEU A 165 -7.32 12.39 11.93
C LEU A 165 -7.97 12.75 13.27
N SER A 166 -8.10 11.78 14.20
CA SER A 166 -8.66 12.04 15.53
C SER A 166 -7.90 13.13 16.28
N ASN A 167 -6.56 13.08 16.28
CA ASN A 167 -5.73 14.08 16.92
C ASN A 167 -5.92 15.48 16.30
N LEU A 168 -6.05 15.57 14.99
CA LEU A 168 -6.29 16.85 14.31
C LEU A 168 -7.68 17.40 14.62
N ALA A 169 -8.70 16.54 14.63
CA ALA A 169 -10.08 16.92 14.92
C ALA A 169 -10.25 17.39 16.37
N GLU A 170 -9.64 16.68 17.33
CA GLU A 170 -9.63 17.12 18.75
C GLU A 170 -8.97 18.48 18.93
N ALA A 171 -7.84 18.74 18.23
CA ALA A 171 -7.17 20.04 18.28
C ALA A 171 -8.05 21.18 17.76
N MET A 172 -9.04 20.87 16.89
CA MET A 172 -10.06 21.82 16.44
C MET A 172 -11.29 21.89 17.36
N GLY A 173 -11.30 21.16 18.47
CA GLY A 173 -12.39 21.15 19.45
C GLY A 173 -13.57 20.28 19.05
N MET A 174 -13.39 19.30 18.17
CA MET A 174 -14.38 18.28 17.86
C MET A 174 -14.43 17.19 18.93
N CYS A 175 -15.60 16.57 19.12
CA CYS A 175 -15.71 15.27 19.78
C CYS A 175 -15.43 14.18 18.76
N VAL A 176 -14.63 13.17 19.10
CA VAL A 176 -14.28 12.09 18.16
C VAL A 176 -14.73 10.76 18.72
N ILE A 177 -15.48 10.02 17.92
CA ILE A 177 -15.85 8.64 18.17
C ILE A 177 -15.37 7.76 17.01
N PHE A 178 -15.07 6.49 17.27
CA PHE A 178 -14.65 5.59 16.21
C PHE A 178 -15.23 4.18 16.33
N PHE A 179 -15.36 3.54 15.17
CA PHE A 179 -15.68 2.11 15.04
C PHE A 179 -14.57 1.40 14.27
N ASP A 180 -14.08 0.28 14.81
CA ASP A 180 -13.15 -0.63 14.13
C ASP A 180 -13.53 -2.08 14.45
N GLN A 181 -13.26 -3.01 13.54
CA GLN A 181 -13.53 -4.45 13.74
C GLN A 181 -12.63 -5.10 14.80
N THR A 182 -11.52 -4.45 15.14
CA THR A 182 -10.54 -4.92 16.13
C THR A 182 -10.36 -3.87 17.21
N ASP A 183 -10.05 -4.34 18.42
CA ASP A 183 -9.69 -3.43 19.51
C ASP A 183 -8.50 -2.54 19.14
N LYS A 184 -8.66 -1.23 19.32
CA LYS A 184 -7.62 -0.23 19.04
C LYS A 184 -7.30 0.57 20.28
N LEU A 185 -6.02 0.93 20.39
CA LEU A 185 -5.60 1.90 21.40
C LEU A 185 -6.19 3.28 21.08
N ARG A 186 -6.85 3.87 22.06
CA ARG A 186 -7.40 5.22 21.96
C ARG A 186 -6.28 6.25 22.01
N HIS A 187 -6.38 7.27 21.19
CA HIS A 187 -5.53 8.46 21.27
C HIS A 187 -6.35 9.64 21.79
N GLY A 188 -5.80 10.42 22.69
CA GLY A 188 -6.47 11.60 23.26
C GLY A 188 -7.75 11.24 24.00
N ASN A 189 -8.83 11.98 23.72
CA ASN A 189 -10.17 11.78 24.29
C ASN A 189 -11.13 11.03 23.35
N THR A 190 -10.59 10.37 22.34
CA THR A 190 -11.39 9.63 21.35
C THR A 190 -12.09 8.43 21.99
N GLU A 191 -13.38 8.25 21.74
CA GLU A 191 -14.18 7.18 22.33
C GLU A 191 -14.52 6.10 21.29
N PRO A 192 -14.31 4.78 21.57
CA PRO A 192 -14.82 3.72 20.73
C PRO A 192 -16.33 3.59 20.89
N VAL A 193 -17.02 3.20 19.82
CA VAL A 193 -18.40 2.75 19.85
C VAL A 193 -18.50 1.29 19.44
N GLU A 194 -19.51 0.58 19.91
CA GLU A 194 -19.60 -0.88 19.71
C GLU A 194 -20.10 -1.25 18.31
N THR A 195 -20.89 -0.39 17.67
CA THR A 195 -21.49 -0.68 16.37
C THR A 195 -21.35 0.46 15.39
N LEU A 196 -21.35 0.13 14.09
CA LEU A 196 -21.39 1.10 13.02
C LEU A 196 -22.67 1.95 13.10
N ASP A 197 -23.81 1.33 13.42
CA ASP A 197 -25.11 1.99 13.55
C ASP A 197 -25.08 3.09 14.61
N GLU A 198 -24.46 2.83 15.76
CA GLU A 198 -24.27 3.82 16.82
C GLU A 198 -23.41 5.00 16.36
N LEU A 199 -22.29 4.72 15.66
CA LEU A 199 -21.43 5.75 15.10
C LEU A 199 -22.20 6.65 14.13
N LEU A 200 -22.94 6.05 13.18
CA LEU A 200 -23.70 6.78 12.17
C LEU A 200 -24.76 7.69 12.80
N ALA A 201 -25.53 7.16 13.77
CA ALA A 201 -26.57 7.91 14.45
C ALA A 201 -26.03 9.04 15.35
N SER A 202 -24.79 8.96 15.81
CA SER A 202 -24.18 9.91 16.76
C SER A 202 -23.33 10.99 16.10
N SER A 203 -22.97 10.84 14.81
CA SER A 203 -21.99 11.70 14.15
C SER A 203 -22.63 12.86 13.38
N ASP A 204 -22.00 14.05 13.45
CA ASP A 204 -22.31 15.19 12.59
C ASP A 204 -21.57 15.12 11.25
N VAL A 205 -20.43 14.42 11.24
CA VAL A 205 -19.69 14.04 10.05
C VAL A 205 -19.10 12.65 10.25
N VAL A 206 -19.17 11.80 9.21
CA VAL A 206 -18.60 10.45 9.18
C VAL A 206 -17.47 10.43 8.17
N SER A 207 -16.31 9.89 8.56
CA SER A 207 -15.15 9.73 7.69
C SER A 207 -14.71 8.26 7.62
N LEU A 208 -14.50 7.77 6.40
CA LEU A 208 -14.20 6.36 6.13
C LEU A 208 -12.69 6.16 5.89
N HIS A 209 -12.09 5.24 6.63
CA HIS A 209 -10.66 4.90 6.56
C HIS A 209 -10.44 3.38 6.60
N VAL A 210 -11.24 2.65 5.83
CA VAL A 210 -11.20 1.18 5.74
C VAL A 210 -10.54 0.71 4.45
N PRO A 211 -9.90 -0.49 4.42
CA PRO A 211 -9.39 -1.08 3.20
C PRO A 211 -10.52 -1.58 2.31
N GLU A 212 -10.22 -1.85 1.04
CA GLU A 212 -11.12 -2.56 0.13
C GLU A 212 -11.03 -4.07 0.39
N THR A 213 -12.13 -4.65 0.84
CA THR A 213 -12.31 -6.07 1.10
C THR A 213 -13.72 -6.50 0.76
N PRO A 214 -14.03 -7.80 0.62
CA PRO A 214 -15.41 -8.25 0.46
C PRO A 214 -16.35 -7.79 1.59
N ALA A 215 -15.84 -7.60 2.81
CA ALA A 215 -16.61 -7.15 3.97
C ALA A 215 -16.89 -5.64 3.97
N THR A 216 -16.10 -4.84 3.26
CA THR A 216 -16.24 -3.38 3.19
C THR A 216 -16.88 -2.91 1.87
N ALA A 217 -17.13 -3.82 0.92
CA ALA A 217 -17.81 -3.50 -0.32
C ALA A 217 -19.25 -3.04 -0.04
N ASN A 218 -19.60 -1.83 -0.49
CA ASN A 218 -20.89 -1.17 -0.26
C ASN A 218 -21.34 -1.16 1.21
N MET A 219 -20.37 -1.10 2.15
CA MET A 219 -20.69 -1.08 3.58
C MET A 219 -21.48 0.19 3.98
N ILE A 220 -21.44 1.24 3.18
CA ILE A 220 -22.27 2.44 3.33
C ILE A 220 -23.22 2.48 2.14
N GLY A 221 -24.36 1.85 2.32
CA GLY A 221 -25.49 1.84 1.37
C GLY A 221 -26.66 2.68 1.83
N GLU A 222 -27.82 2.46 1.22
CA GLU A 222 -29.03 3.24 1.50
C GLU A 222 -29.46 3.14 2.98
N ARG A 223 -29.34 1.97 3.61
CA ARG A 223 -29.68 1.75 5.02
C ARG A 223 -28.80 2.59 5.93
N GLU A 224 -27.49 2.54 5.74
CA GLU A 224 -26.49 3.23 6.54
C GLU A 224 -26.62 4.75 6.38
N LEU A 225 -26.83 5.24 5.14
CA LEU A 225 -27.04 6.65 4.87
C LEU A 225 -28.29 7.19 5.56
N ARG A 226 -29.38 6.41 5.63
CA ARG A 226 -30.61 6.81 6.37
C ARG A 226 -30.39 6.85 7.88
N GLN A 227 -29.48 6.05 8.43
CA GLN A 227 -29.15 6.04 9.86
C GLN A 227 -28.31 7.25 10.29
N MET A 228 -27.62 7.90 9.36
CA MET A 228 -26.89 9.11 9.65
C MET A 228 -27.85 10.24 10.10
N LYS A 229 -27.38 11.13 10.96
CA LYS A 229 -28.17 12.31 11.38
C LYS A 229 -28.61 13.11 10.15
N ALA A 230 -29.86 13.60 10.18
CA ALA A 230 -30.28 14.57 9.22
C ALA A 230 -29.36 15.82 9.23
N GLY A 231 -28.86 16.21 8.07
CA GLY A 231 -27.87 17.27 7.93
C GLY A 231 -26.43 16.89 8.28
N ALA A 232 -26.10 15.61 8.47
CA ALA A 232 -24.74 15.15 8.58
C ALA A 232 -24.00 15.21 7.25
N CYS A 233 -22.68 15.07 7.30
CA CYS A 233 -21.80 14.96 6.12
C CYS A 233 -21.10 13.61 6.07
N LEU A 234 -20.78 13.11 4.87
CA LEU A 234 -19.99 11.90 4.64
C LEU A 234 -18.70 12.25 3.91
N ILE A 235 -17.58 11.65 4.35
CA ILE A 235 -16.29 11.77 3.67
C ILE A 235 -15.76 10.38 3.33
N ASN A 236 -15.42 10.16 2.06
CA ASN A 236 -14.77 8.93 1.62
C ASN A 236 -13.43 9.25 0.93
N ASN A 237 -12.36 9.17 1.72
CA ASN A 237 -10.96 9.25 1.28
C ASN A 237 -10.26 7.87 1.43
N SER A 238 -11.04 6.77 1.39
CA SER A 238 -10.54 5.42 1.59
C SER A 238 -10.49 4.62 0.28
N ARG A 239 -11.62 4.00 -0.10
CA ARG A 239 -11.77 3.22 -1.35
C ARG A 239 -13.13 3.48 -1.97
N GLY A 240 -13.19 3.52 -3.30
CA GLY A 240 -14.41 3.86 -4.04
C GLY A 240 -15.54 2.85 -3.86
N THR A 241 -15.21 1.57 -3.73
CA THR A 241 -16.17 0.47 -3.56
C THR A 241 -16.86 0.42 -2.19
N VAL A 242 -16.41 1.23 -1.22
CA VAL A 242 -16.93 1.23 0.16
C VAL A 242 -18.32 1.89 0.24
N VAL A 243 -18.63 2.82 -0.65
CA VAL A 243 -19.87 3.60 -0.66
C VAL A 243 -20.66 3.31 -1.93
N ASP A 244 -21.95 3.04 -1.78
CA ASP A 244 -22.90 3.06 -2.89
C ASP A 244 -23.15 4.52 -3.32
N LEU A 245 -22.57 4.91 -4.46
CA LEU A 245 -22.62 6.30 -4.94
C LEU A 245 -24.02 6.72 -5.41
N ASP A 246 -24.86 5.79 -5.90
CA ASP A 246 -26.23 6.11 -6.30
C ASP A 246 -27.10 6.36 -5.07
N ALA A 247 -26.96 5.55 -4.03
CA ALA A 247 -27.61 5.77 -2.75
C ALA A 247 -27.15 7.09 -2.10
N LEU A 248 -25.85 7.40 -2.16
CA LEU A 248 -25.31 8.67 -1.67
C LEU A 248 -25.88 9.87 -2.43
N ALA A 249 -25.95 9.79 -3.77
CA ALA A 249 -26.57 10.84 -4.59
C ALA A 249 -28.04 11.09 -4.20
N GLY A 250 -28.81 10.02 -3.94
CA GLY A 250 -30.18 10.11 -3.46
C GLY A 250 -30.30 10.79 -2.09
N ALA A 251 -29.41 10.44 -1.13
CA ALA A 251 -29.43 11.05 0.21
C ALA A 251 -29.04 12.55 0.18
N LEU A 252 -28.11 12.92 -0.71
CA LEU A 252 -27.72 14.32 -0.92
C LEU A 252 -28.79 15.14 -1.64
N ALA A 253 -29.39 14.58 -2.69
CA ALA A 253 -30.46 15.24 -3.45
C ALA A 253 -31.74 15.47 -2.63
N SER A 254 -32.06 14.51 -1.73
CA SER A 254 -33.20 14.66 -0.80
C SER A 254 -32.94 15.67 0.32
N GLY A 255 -31.70 16.12 0.52
CA GLY A 255 -31.30 16.99 1.63
C GLY A 255 -31.20 16.28 2.98
N HIS A 256 -31.30 14.93 3.02
CA HIS A 256 -31.06 14.18 4.25
C HIS A 256 -29.61 14.38 4.74
N LEU A 257 -28.63 14.28 3.83
CA LEU A 257 -27.24 14.67 4.08
C LEU A 257 -26.99 16.11 3.62
N ALA A 258 -26.27 16.88 4.44
CA ALA A 258 -25.93 18.26 4.12
C ALA A 258 -24.83 18.36 3.04
N GLY A 259 -23.96 17.36 2.93
CA GLY A 259 -22.91 17.32 1.94
C GLY A 259 -22.06 16.09 2.02
N ALA A 260 -21.19 15.91 1.03
CA ALA A 260 -20.17 14.85 1.00
C ALA A 260 -18.87 15.34 0.37
N ALA A 261 -17.75 14.69 0.76
CA ALA A 261 -16.47 14.78 0.05
C ALA A 261 -16.05 13.36 -0.38
N VAL A 262 -15.69 13.21 -1.63
CA VAL A 262 -15.34 11.91 -2.22
C VAL A 262 -14.09 12.05 -3.06
N ASP A 263 -13.00 11.39 -2.63
CA ASP A 263 -11.70 11.40 -3.31
C ASP A 263 -11.46 10.14 -4.14
N VAL A 264 -12.27 9.08 -3.92
CA VAL A 264 -12.07 7.75 -4.51
C VAL A 264 -13.37 7.21 -5.13
N PHE A 265 -13.24 6.47 -6.24
CA PHE A 265 -14.40 6.03 -7.02
C PHE A 265 -14.29 4.55 -7.39
N PRO A 266 -15.41 3.82 -7.54
CA PRO A 266 -15.39 2.41 -7.99
C PRO A 266 -14.74 2.24 -9.37
N VAL A 267 -14.90 3.22 -10.23
CA VAL A 267 -14.27 3.28 -11.56
C VAL A 267 -13.56 4.63 -11.69
N GLU A 268 -12.24 4.56 -11.75
CA GLU A 268 -11.37 5.74 -11.90
C GLU A 268 -10.79 5.79 -13.32
N PRO A 269 -10.63 6.99 -13.91
CA PRO A 269 -10.00 7.15 -15.23
C PRO A 269 -8.57 6.59 -15.26
N ALA A 270 -8.22 5.87 -16.31
CA ALA A 270 -6.89 5.31 -16.48
C ALA A 270 -5.83 6.41 -16.75
N SER A 271 -6.25 7.57 -17.27
CA SER A 271 -5.37 8.71 -17.55
C SER A 271 -6.04 10.04 -17.21
N ASN A 272 -5.23 11.09 -17.07
CA ASN A 272 -5.74 12.46 -16.83
C ASN A 272 -6.54 13.04 -18.01
N THR A 273 -6.52 12.40 -19.16
CA THR A 273 -7.25 12.81 -20.36
C THR A 273 -8.57 12.07 -20.55
N ASP A 274 -8.79 11.00 -19.79
CA ASP A 274 -10.02 10.23 -19.86
C ASP A 274 -11.15 10.93 -19.12
N ARG A 275 -12.36 10.76 -19.65
CA ARG A 275 -13.54 11.41 -19.05
C ARG A 275 -13.91 10.70 -17.74
N PHE A 276 -13.99 11.47 -16.68
CA PHE A 276 -14.57 11.04 -15.41
C PHE A 276 -16.09 11.08 -15.44
N VAL A 277 -16.76 10.05 -14.91
CA VAL A 277 -18.22 9.97 -14.80
C VAL A 277 -18.59 9.47 -13.41
N SER A 278 -19.49 10.19 -12.73
CA SER A 278 -19.99 9.80 -11.41
C SER A 278 -21.43 10.35 -11.23
N PRO A 279 -22.33 9.62 -10.54
CA PRO A 279 -23.67 10.11 -10.20
C PRO A 279 -23.65 11.34 -9.28
N LEU A 280 -22.52 11.65 -8.66
CA LEU A 280 -22.35 12.80 -7.78
C LEU A 280 -22.05 14.11 -8.52
N GLN A 281 -21.74 14.05 -9.82
CA GLN A 281 -21.43 15.24 -10.61
C GLN A 281 -22.63 16.19 -10.71
N GLY A 282 -22.36 17.49 -10.57
CA GLY A 282 -23.41 18.53 -10.63
C GLY A 282 -24.10 18.81 -9.30
N LEU A 283 -23.89 17.98 -8.26
CA LEU A 283 -24.40 18.26 -6.92
C LEU A 283 -23.55 19.36 -6.25
N SER A 284 -24.16 20.50 -5.91
CA SER A 284 -23.46 21.67 -5.36
C SER A 284 -22.98 21.47 -3.92
N ASN A 285 -23.52 20.49 -3.21
CA ASN A 285 -23.15 20.13 -1.84
C ASN A 285 -22.09 18.97 -1.79
N VAL A 286 -21.41 18.70 -2.89
CA VAL A 286 -20.39 17.64 -2.97
C VAL A 286 -19.05 18.21 -3.38
N ILE A 287 -17.98 17.79 -2.69
CA ILE A 287 -16.59 18.01 -3.09
C ILE A 287 -16.10 16.72 -3.75
N LEU A 288 -15.68 16.81 -5.00
CA LEU A 288 -15.08 15.70 -5.74
C LEU A 288 -13.61 16.00 -6.02
N THR A 289 -12.73 15.09 -5.63
CA THR A 289 -11.30 15.19 -5.91
C THR A 289 -10.80 13.92 -6.61
N PRO A 290 -9.79 14.01 -7.51
CA PRO A 290 -9.39 12.92 -8.36
C PRO A 290 -8.30 12.03 -7.69
N HIS A 291 -8.65 11.40 -6.55
CA HIS A 291 -7.81 10.50 -5.78
C HIS A 291 -6.47 11.15 -5.38
N VAL A 292 -6.56 12.34 -4.78
CA VAL A 292 -5.38 13.15 -4.41
C VAL A 292 -4.99 13.08 -2.94
N GLY A 293 -5.71 12.31 -2.12
CA GLY A 293 -5.45 12.21 -0.68
C GLY A 293 -3.99 11.93 -0.32
N GLY A 294 -3.31 11.08 -1.12
CA GLY A 294 -1.88 10.81 -0.98
C GLY A 294 -0.95 11.59 -1.92
N SER A 295 -1.47 12.57 -2.65
CA SER A 295 -0.74 13.26 -3.73
C SER A 295 -0.09 14.58 -3.27
N THR A 296 0.67 14.55 -2.17
CA THR A 296 1.52 15.65 -1.73
C THR A 296 2.99 15.36 -2.03
N GLU A 297 3.82 16.38 -2.19
CA GLU A 297 5.26 16.24 -2.47
C GLU A 297 5.95 15.43 -1.37
N GLU A 298 5.63 15.72 -0.11
CA GLU A 298 6.18 15.03 1.05
C GLU A 298 5.75 13.56 1.13
N ALA A 299 4.49 13.24 0.80
CA ALA A 299 4.04 11.86 0.76
C ALA A 299 4.73 11.09 -0.36
N GLN A 300 4.87 11.68 -1.55
CA GLN A 300 5.55 11.04 -2.67
C GLN A 300 7.04 10.81 -2.39
N ASP A 301 7.72 11.75 -1.73
CA ASP A 301 9.11 11.59 -1.29
C ASP A 301 9.25 10.43 -0.28
N ARG A 302 8.39 10.40 0.75
CA ARG A 302 8.38 9.32 1.76
C ARG A 302 8.04 7.96 1.14
N ILE A 303 7.01 7.88 0.28
CA ILE A 303 6.65 6.66 -0.45
C ILE A 303 7.84 6.15 -1.27
N GLY A 304 8.51 7.05 -2.00
CA GLY A 304 9.70 6.75 -2.79
C GLY A 304 10.80 6.12 -1.95
N GLY A 305 11.13 6.74 -0.82
CA GLY A 305 12.16 6.25 0.11
C GLY A 305 11.76 4.93 0.80
N GLU A 306 10.52 4.81 1.26
CA GLU A 306 10.05 3.61 1.99
C GLU A 306 10.09 2.35 1.10
N VAL A 307 9.49 2.42 -0.09
CA VAL A 307 9.41 1.25 -0.98
C VAL A 307 10.78 0.89 -1.52
N ALA A 308 11.59 1.88 -1.94
CA ALA A 308 12.95 1.63 -2.40
C ALA A 308 13.81 0.97 -1.30
N ARG A 309 13.68 1.41 -0.03
CA ARG A 309 14.38 0.78 1.10
C ARG A 309 14.00 -0.69 1.25
N LYS A 310 12.71 -1.03 1.21
CA LYS A 310 12.24 -2.42 1.30
C LYS A 310 12.76 -3.30 0.16
N LEU A 311 12.78 -2.78 -1.06
CA LEU A 311 13.35 -3.48 -2.22
C LEU A 311 14.86 -3.71 -2.08
N ILE A 312 15.60 -2.70 -1.61
CA ILE A 312 17.04 -2.79 -1.33
C ILE A 312 17.29 -3.80 -0.21
N ASP A 313 16.56 -3.74 0.90
CA ASP A 313 16.72 -4.66 2.04
C ASP A 313 16.42 -6.10 1.62
N TYR A 314 15.43 -6.33 0.76
CA TYR A 314 15.19 -7.66 0.19
C TYR A 314 16.31 -8.10 -0.74
N SER A 315 16.78 -7.22 -1.62
CA SER A 315 17.86 -7.53 -2.55
C SER A 315 19.19 -7.78 -1.82
N ASP A 316 19.52 -6.96 -0.84
CA ASP A 316 20.80 -6.98 -0.14
C ASP A 316 20.89 -8.06 0.96
N VAL A 317 19.82 -8.19 1.75
CA VAL A 317 19.86 -9.05 2.93
C VAL A 317 18.81 -10.15 2.94
N GLY A 318 17.85 -10.13 2.01
CA GLY A 318 16.76 -11.10 1.96
C GLY A 318 15.63 -10.82 2.96
N SER A 319 15.52 -9.60 3.50
CA SER A 319 14.42 -9.25 4.40
C SER A 319 13.11 -9.14 3.63
N THR A 320 12.09 -9.88 4.07
CA THR A 320 10.71 -9.78 3.56
C THR A 320 9.82 -8.93 4.46
N PHE A 321 10.41 -8.19 5.40
CA PHE A 321 9.67 -7.32 6.30
C PHE A 321 8.90 -6.24 5.53
N GLY A 322 7.59 -6.19 5.75
CA GLY A 322 6.67 -5.30 5.03
C GLY A 322 6.24 -5.81 3.65
N ALA A 323 6.54 -7.06 3.28
CA ALA A 323 5.93 -7.70 2.12
C ALA A 323 4.45 -8.01 2.39
N VAL A 324 3.59 -7.76 1.40
CA VAL A 324 2.13 -7.93 1.55
C VAL A 324 1.64 -9.33 1.19
N ASN A 325 2.44 -10.11 0.49
CA ASN A 325 2.09 -11.45 -0.02
C ASN A 325 3.04 -12.56 0.41
N PHE A 326 3.97 -12.27 1.32
CA PHE A 326 4.98 -13.23 1.77
C PHE A 326 5.06 -13.31 3.29
N PRO A 327 5.48 -14.45 3.87
CA PRO A 327 5.88 -14.52 5.27
C PRO A 327 6.94 -13.46 5.56
N GLN A 328 6.78 -12.73 6.66
CA GLN A 328 7.65 -11.60 6.99
C GLN A 328 8.83 -12.04 7.86
N VAL A 329 10.03 -11.92 7.32
CA VAL A 329 11.28 -12.16 8.03
C VAL A 329 12.11 -10.89 8.03
N GLN A 330 12.48 -10.43 9.22
CA GLN A 330 13.42 -9.34 9.41
C GLN A 330 14.80 -9.90 9.70
N LEU A 331 15.79 -9.49 8.96
CA LEU A 331 17.15 -10.04 9.02
C LEU A 331 18.17 -8.99 9.43
N PRO A 332 19.27 -9.39 10.12
CA PRO A 332 20.40 -8.52 10.38
C PRO A 332 21.01 -7.96 9.07
N ALA A 333 21.39 -6.68 9.09
CA ALA A 333 21.97 -6.01 7.92
C ALA A 333 23.34 -6.57 7.51
N ARG A 334 24.07 -7.19 8.45
CA ARG A 334 25.39 -7.81 8.20
C ARG A 334 25.31 -9.29 8.49
N PRO A 335 25.35 -10.13 7.46
CA PRO A 335 25.45 -11.58 7.64
C PRO A 335 26.85 -11.96 8.12
N THR A 336 26.93 -13.05 8.85
CA THR A 336 28.20 -13.66 9.30
C THR A 336 28.81 -14.59 8.26
N GLY A 337 28.05 -14.93 7.20
CA GLY A 337 28.46 -15.86 6.15
C GLY A 337 27.67 -15.68 4.86
N THR A 338 27.76 -16.64 3.97
CA THR A 338 26.96 -16.70 2.74
C THR A 338 25.50 -17.01 3.09
N ARG A 339 24.56 -16.24 2.54
CA ARG A 339 23.13 -16.46 2.70
C ARG A 339 22.52 -17.17 1.52
N PHE A 340 21.77 -18.23 1.78
CA PHE A 340 20.88 -18.88 0.83
C PHE A 340 19.43 -18.58 1.21
N ILE A 341 18.68 -18.06 0.25
CA ILE A 341 17.24 -17.85 0.38
C ILE A 341 16.55 -19.00 -0.35
N HIS A 342 15.64 -19.68 0.35
CA HIS A 342 14.85 -20.76 -0.20
C HIS A 342 13.37 -20.48 0.00
N VAL A 343 12.66 -20.31 -1.11
CA VAL A 343 11.19 -20.15 -1.14
C VAL A 343 10.61 -21.48 -1.59
N HIS A 344 9.64 -22.01 -0.83
CA HIS A 344 9.08 -23.33 -1.10
C HIS A 344 7.59 -23.38 -0.77
N ARG A 345 6.89 -24.36 -1.33
CA ARG A 345 5.53 -24.69 -0.92
C ARG A 345 5.55 -25.21 0.52
N ASN A 346 4.65 -24.70 1.36
CA ASN A 346 4.59 -25.11 2.77
C ASN A 346 3.96 -26.50 2.92
N VAL A 347 4.77 -27.54 2.62
CA VAL A 347 4.37 -28.95 2.74
C VAL A 347 5.35 -29.70 3.65
N PRO A 348 4.88 -30.78 4.36
CA PRO A 348 5.74 -31.55 5.23
C PRO A 348 6.98 -32.12 4.53
N GLY A 349 8.13 -32.07 5.19
CA GLY A 349 9.37 -32.70 4.72
C GLY A 349 10.31 -31.79 3.93
N VAL A 350 9.90 -30.63 3.45
CA VAL A 350 10.76 -29.71 2.69
C VAL A 350 11.93 -29.22 3.52
N LEU A 351 11.70 -28.75 4.74
CA LEU A 351 12.80 -28.28 5.62
C LEU A 351 13.82 -29.37 5.95
N ARG A 352 13.37 -30.61 6.10
CA ARG A 352 14.28 -31.72 6.28
C ARG A 352 15.20 -31.87 5.06
N GLN A 353 14.64 -31.86 3.84
CA GLN A 353 15.42 -31.98 2.60
C GLN A 353 16.39 -30.81 2.42
N VAL A 354 16.00 -29.59 2.77
CA VAL A 354 16.87 -28.40 2.77
C VAL A 354 18.07 -28.59 3.71
N ASN A 355 17.81 -29.02 4.95
CA ASN A 355 18.88 -29.24 5.92
C ASN A 355 19.76 -30.46 5.56
N ASP A 356 19.17 -31.52 5.01
CA ASP A 356 19.91 -32.70 4.50
C ASP A 356 20.85 -32.30 3.31
N ALA A 357 20.41 -31.37 2.45
CA ALA A 357 21.23 -30.83 1.37
C ALA A 357 22.47 -30.12 1.92
N VAL A 358 22.30 -29.22 2.90
CA VAL A 358 23.41 -28.53 3.55
C VAL A 358 24.37 -29.53 4.21
N ALA A 359 23.83 -30.49 4.95
CA ALA A 359 24.62 -31.51 5.67
C ALA A 359 25.45 -32.41 4.71
N ARG A 360 24.90 -32.79 3.54
CA ARG A 360 25.62 -33.58 2.53
C ARG A 360 26.89 -32.90 2.01
N HIS A 361 26.89 -31.57 1.96
CA HIS A 361 28.06 -30.77 1.56
C HIS A 361 29.03 -30.50 2.72
N GLY A 362 28.76 -30.98 3.94
CA GLY A 362 29.61 -30.73 5.11
C GLY A 362 29.61 -29.26 5.55
N ILE A 363 28.61 -28.46 5.11
CA ILE A 363 28.51 -27.04 5.38
C ILE A 363 27.80 -26.83 6.73
N ASN A 364 28.33 -25.90 7.53
CA ASN A 364 27.72 -25.53 8.80
C ASN A 364 26.72 -24.42 8.64
N ILE A 365 25.55 -24.54 9.31
CA ILE A 365 24.54 -23.49 9.39
C ILE A 365 24.87 -22.59 10.58
N LEU A 366 25.23 -21.34 10.31
CA LEU A 366 25.54 -20.33 11.33
C LEU A 366 24.25 -19.71 11.91
N ALA A 367 23.22 -19.51 11.05
CA ALA A 367 21.89 -19.07 11.46
C ALA A 367 20.85 -19.57 10.45
N GLN A 368 19.64 -19.83 10.94
CA GLN A 368 18.50 -20.20 10.12
C GLN A 368 17.28 -19.41 10.55
N TYR A 369 16.67 -18.70 9.60
CA TYR A 369 15.44 -17.93 9.80
C TYR A 369 14.34 -18.59 8.98
N LEU A 370 13.23 -18.89 9.60
CA LEU A 370 12.07 -19.50 8.95
C LEU A 370 10.81 -18.76 9.33
N GLN A 371 10.00 -18.46 8.34
CA GLN A 371 8.61 -18.07 8.52
C GLN A 371 7.76 -18.73 7.45
N THR A 372 6.55 -19.15 7.81
CA THR A 372 5.60 -19.79 6.89
C THR A 372 4.24 -19.12 6.97
N ASP A 373 3.53 -19.13 5.86
CA ASP A 373 2.09 -18.97 5.79
C ASP A 373 1.43 -20.31 5.35
N PRO A 374 0.13 -20.41 5.16
CA PRO A 374 -0.51 -21.67 4.74
C PRO A 374 0.00 -22.24 3.42
N GLU A 375 0.55 -21.42 2.52
CA GLU A 375 0.94 -21.83 1.16
C GLU A 375 2.45 -21.88 0.95
N VAL A 376 3.19 -20.92 1.52
CA VAL A 376 4.60 -20.69 1.24
C VAL A 376 5.44 -20.69 2.51
N GLY A 377 6.60 -21.33 2.45
CA GLY A 377 7.68 -21.20 3.43
C GLY A 377 8.81 -20.34 2.87
N TYR A 378 9.34 -19.46 3.71
CA TYR A 378 10.49 -18.61 3.44
C TYR A 378 11.61 -18.93 4.43
N VAL A 379 12.70 -19.49 3.91
CA VAL A 379 13.88 -19.88 4.70
C VAL A 379 15.08 -19.06 4.26
N VAL A 380 15.82 -18.53 5.23
CA VAL A 380 17.12 -17.93 5.01
C VAL A 380 18.14 -18.71 5.84
N LEU A 381 19.13 -19.27 5.15
CA LEU A 381 20.26 -19.98 5.75
C LEU A 381 21.49 -19.08 5.70
N GLU A 382 22.12 -18.81 6.82
CA GLU A 382 23.49 -18.28 6.87
C GLU A 382 24.44 -19.45 7.08
N THR A 383 25.43 -19.57 6.21
CA THR A 383 26.37 -20.71 6.21
C THR A 383 27.80 -20.21 6.17
N ASP A 384 28.72 -21.05 6.61
CA ASP A 384 30.17 -20.82 6.52
C ASP A 384 30.78 -21.23 5.16
N VAL A 385 29.93 -21.49 4.16
CA VAL A 385 30.38 -21.91 2.82
C VAL A 385 31.25 -20.85 2.16
N VAL A 386 32.34 -21.33 1.52
CA VAL A 386 33.31 -20.51 0.78
C VAL A 386 33.52 -21.12 -0.61
N GLY A 387 33.51 -20.26 -1.64
CA GLY A 387 33.88 -20.64 -3.01
C GLY A 387 32.93 -21.63 -3.70
N GLY A 388 33.46 -22.57 -4.46
CA GLY A 388 32.73 -23.48 -5.35
C GLY A 388 31.74 -24.44 -4.69
N GLU A 389 31.86 -24.68 -3.38
CA GLU A 389 30.92 -25.51 -2.62
C GLU A 389 29.50 -24.92 -2.61
N GLY A 390 29.39 -23.59 -2.68
CA GLY A 390 28.13 -22.89 -2.73
C GLY A 390 27.35 -23.13 -4.04
N GLU A 391 28.02 -23.38 -5.18
CA GLU A 391 27.36 -23.70 -6.45
C GLU A 391 26.68 -25.08 -6.39
N ALA A 392 27.35 -26.05 -5.80
CA ALA A 392 26.81 -27.39 -5.62
C ALA A 392 25.62 -27.41 -4.66
N LEU A 393 25.74 -26.72 -3.51
CA LEU A 393 24.62 -26.56 -2.59
C LEU A 393 23.44 -25.84 -3.25
N LEU A 394 23.68 -24.78 -4.04
CA LEU A 394 22.63 -24.06 -4.75
C LEU A 394 21.86 -24.95 -5.73
N ALA A 395 22.57 -25.87 -6.42
CA ALA A 395 21.96 -26.85 -7.31
C ALA A 395 21.06 -27.83 -6.53
N ASP A 396 21.59 -28.41 -5.45
CA ASP A 396 20.83 -29.33 -4.60
C ASP A 396 19.59 -28.67 -3.97
N LEU A 397 19.70 -27.42 -3.55
CA LEU A 397 18.56 -26.68 -3.01
C LEU A 397 17.47 -26.40 -4.06
N ARG A 398 17.84 -26.25 -5.33
CA ARG A 398 16.87 -26.12 -6.44
C ARG A 398 16.12 -27.41 -6.71
N ASP A 399 16.76 -28.55 -6.48
CA ASP A 399 16.20 -29.87 -6.72
C ASP A 399 15.34 -30.39 -5.55
N VAL A 400 15.29 -29.68 -4.42
CA VAL A 400 14.38 -30.01 -3.31
C VAL A 400 12.95 -29.96 -3.78
N GLU A 401 12.18 -31.04 -3.54
CA GLU A 401 10.78 -31.10 -3.93
C GLU A 401 9.97 -30.00 -3.22
N GLY A 402 9.18 -29.25 -4.00
CA GLY A 402 8.40 -28.12 -3.50
C GLY A 402 9.15 -26.78 -3.55
N THR A 403 10.39 -26.73 -4.01
CA THR A 403 11.10 -25.47 -4.23
C THR A 403 10.39 -24.63 -5.27
N ILE A 404 10.17 -23.36 -4.93
CA ILE A 404 9.65 -22.31 -5.82
C ILE A 404 10.81 -21.49 -6.36
N ARG A 405 11.72 -21.04 -5.47
CA ARG A 405 12.86 -20.21 -5.85
C ARG A 405 14.01 -20.34 -4.87
N VAL A 406 15.24 -20.29 -5.38
CA VAL A 406 16.45 -20.20 -4.57
C VAL A 406 17.31 -19.03 -5.04
N ARG A 407 17.87 -18.29 -4.09
CA ARG A 407 18.83 -17.20 -4.34
C ARG A 407 19.99 -17.30 -3.37
N VAL A 408 21.15 -16.80 -3.80
CA VAL A 408 22.32 -16.63 -2.94
C VAL A 408 22.63 -15.16 -2.79
N LEU A 409 22.88 -14.73 -1.57
CA LEU A 409 23.33 -13.39 -1.22
C LEU A 409 24.67 -13.52 -0.51
N TYR A 410 25.61 -12.69 -0.89
CA TYR A 410 27.00 -12.65 -0.38
C TYR A 410 27.81 -13.91 -0.72
N ASP A 411 28.91 -13.62 -1.38
CA ASP A 411 30.00 -14.55 -1.62
C ASP A 411 31.19 -14.04 -0.78
N HIS A 412 31.77 -14.92 0.05
CA HIS A 412 32.88 -14.59 0.95
C HIS A 412 34.15 -14.06 0.24
N ASP A 413 34.24 -14.22 -1.09
CA ASP A 413 35.35 -13.69 -1.88
C ASP A 413 35.35 -12.17 -2.08
N ARG A 414 34.38 -11.41 -1.51
CA ARG A 414 34.41 -9.95 -1.51
C ARG A 414 35.02 -9.42 -0.22
N PRO A 415 36.13 -8.68 -0.29
CA PRO A 415 36.64 -7.95 0.87
C PRO A 415 35.53 -6.99 1.34
N VAL A 416 35.19 -7.08 2.63
CA VAL A 416 34.34 -6.11 3.33
C VAL A 416 35.06 -4.77 3.20
N THR A 417 34.67 -3.95 2.22
CA THR A 417 35.12 -2.56 2.19
C THR A 417 34.57 -1.88 3.45
N LYS A 418 35.52 -1.46 4.28
CA LYS A 418 35.32 -0.76 5.55
C LYS A 418 34.58 0.55 5.37
#